data_1964056131871de9408c019806bcb060
#
_entry.id   1964056131871de9408c019806bcb060
#
_cell.length_a   1.000
_cell.length_b   1.000
_cell.length_c   1.000
_cell.angle_alpha   90.00
_cell.angle_beta   90.00
_cell.angle_gamma   90.00
#
_symmetry.space_group_name_H-M   'P 1'
#
loop_
_entity.id
_entity.type
_entity.pdbx_description
1 polymer ?
#
loop_
_entity_poly.entity_id
_entity_poly.type
_entity_poly.pdbx_seq_one_letter_code
_entity_poly.pdbx_strand_id
1 'polypeptide(L)'
;MELEKIYQAIITGRAMLITGSGAHMTALGMNGEKFPSGVALAERLYKSAGIVNPENPYDLQDAADSYLETKSSDELIAELKKVLYVSKVQKEHEILYGQDWQRVYTTNYDEVPILASKDMEEPLYAVTLSDDVKLEKSKKKQCVYINGYIGNLSERTLQSEFRLSGRSYASESLNQNAWGAIFSDDLTTVECVVIVGLSLDYDLDLKRLIYAQNVHEKIVFIEDSKISEDKKRKLKRYGTVYAITMEEFTKGLDKYKSDHPMPVKMTDFHIYQCFEVAREKNTIEKATSLEVHNFFMTGQSVDSLWHTDRGIYDNLIFRKQLKEVKEDLKNNCRVIYVHANLGNGKTIFAECLKHLFEDEGYQIFTLKTY
;
A
#
# COMPACT_ATOMS: atom_id res chain seq x y z
N MET A 1 11.29 10.18 -10.43
CA MET A 1 11.95 9.18 -9.52
C MET A 1 12.75 8.22 -10.40
N GLU A 2 13.94 7.77 -10.01
CA GLU A 2 14.76 6.79 -10.75
C GLU A 2 14.24 5.37 -10.53
N LEU A 3 14.42 4.47 -11.51
CA LEU A 3 13.85 3.11 -11.48
C LEU A 3 14.39 2.28 -10.29
N GLU A 4 15.65 2.44 -9.96
CA GLU A 4 16.28 1.75 -8.83
C GLU A 4 15.66 2.16 -7.48
N LYS A 5 15.33 3.45 -7.30
CA LYS A 5 14.63 3.93 -6.10
C LYS A 5 13.22 3.36 -5.99
N ILE A 6 12.55 3.17 -7.15
CA ILE A 6 11.24 2.52 -7.19
C ILE A 6 11.37 1.06 -6.75
N TYR A 7 12.31 0.31 -7.31
CA TYR A 7 12.56 -1.08 -6.93
C TYR A 7 12.93 -1.19 -5.45
N GLN A 8 13.78 -0.29 -4.95
CA GLN A 8 14.12 -0.22 -3.53
C GLN A 8 12.88 -0.03 -2.65
N ALA A 9 12.01 0.94 -2.99
CA ALA A 9 10.78 1.18 -2.25
C ALA A 9 9.85 -0.05 -2.25
N ILE A 10 9.77 -0.77 -3.39
CA ILE A 10 8.96 -1.98 -3.50
C ILE A 10 9.50 -3.10 -2.60
N ILE A 11 10.77 -3.46 -2.73
CA ILE A 11 11.34 -4.59 -1.97
C ILE A 11 11.42 -4.32 -0.47
N THR A 12 11.37 -3.05 -0.06
CA THR A 12 11.36 -2.63 1.36
C THR A 12 9.94 -2.41 1.91
N GLY A 13 8.89 -2.72 1.16
CA GLY A 13 7.51 -2.57 1.61
C GLY A 13 7.03 -1.12 1.75
N ARG A 14 7.73 -0.17 1.14
CA ARG A 14 7.44 1.27 1.21
C ARG A 14 6.76 1.81 -0.06
N ALA A 15 6.17 0.91 -0.83
CA ALA A 15 5.42 1.24 -2.02
C ALA A 15 4.01 0.66 -1.96
N MET A 16 3.05 1.33 -2.61
CA MET A 16 1.74 0.78 -2.88
C MET A 16 1.55 0.54 -4.38
N LEU A 17 0.72 -0.43 -4.73
CA LEU A 17 0.41 -0.79 -6.10
C LEU A 17 -1.04 -0.43 -6.44
N ILE A 18 -1.24 0.17 -7.60
CA ILE A 18 -2.57 0.39 -8.18
C ILE A 18 -2.59 -0.23 -9.58
N THR A 19 -3.55 -1.11 -9.86
CA THR A 19 -3.65 -1.78 -11.16
C THR A 19 -4.98 -1.53 -11.84
N GLY A 20 -4.93 -1.45 -13.16
CA GLY A 20 -6.08 -1.44 -14.04
C GLY A 20 -6.03 -2.58 -15.06
N SER A 21 -6.98 -2.62 -16.00
CA SER A 21 -7.16 -3.72 -16.95
C SER A 21 -5.90 -4.01 -17.79
N GLY A 22 -5.10 -2.98 -18.10
CA GLY A 22 -3.86 -3.16 -18.85
C GLY A 22 -2.83 -4.05 -18.15
N ALA A 23 -2.85 -4.14 -16.82
CA ALA A 23 -1.95 -5.00 -16.06
C ALA A 23 -2.31 -6.49 -16.17
N HIS A 24 -3.55 -6.84 -16.53
CA HIS A 24 -4.03 -8.21 -16.55
C HIS A 24 -4.24 -8.80 -17.98
N MET A 25 -3.99 -8.01 -19.02
CA MET A 25 -4.26 -8.41 -20.41
C MET A 25 -3.49 -9.65 -20.89
N THR A 26 -2.43 -10.06 -20.21
CA THR A 26 -1.64 -11.27 -20.53
C THR A 26 -2.12 -12.51 -19.77
N ALA A 27 -2.98 -12.35 -18.77
CA ALA A 27 -3.61 -13.48 -18.08
C ALA A 27 -4.61 -14.20 -19.01
N LEU A 28 -4.92 -15.46 -18.71
CA LEU A 28 -5.89 -16.25 -19.47
C LEU A 28 -7.14 -16.50 -18.65
N GLY A 29 -8.29 -16.26 -19.28
CA GLY A 29 -9.60 -16.62 -18.73
C GLY A 29 -9.87 -18.12 -18.82
N MET A 30 -10.98 -18.56 -18.22
CA MET A 30 -11.41 -19.98 -18.26
C MET A 30 -11.66 -20.52 -19.67
N ASN A 31 -11.94 -19.64 -20.63
CA ASN A 31 -12.08 -19.95 -22.05
C ASN A 31 -10.73 -20.08 -22.79
N GLY A 32 -9.59 -19.88 -22.10
CA GLY A 32 -8.26 -19.89 -22.69
C GLY A 32 -7.89 -18.62 -23.49
N GLU A 33 -8.78 -17.64 -23.55
CA GLU A 33 -8.53 -16.34 -24.19
C GLU A 33 -7.83 -15.38 -23.21
N LYS A 34 -7.12 -14.39 -23.78
CA LYS A 34 -6.55 -13.31 -22.98
C LYS A 34 -7.65 -12.43 -22.38
N PHE A 35 -7.36 -11.85 -21.24
CA PHE A 35 -8.29 -10.93 -20.58
C PHE A 35 -8.60 -9.72 -21.47
N PRO A 36 -9.87 -9.34 -21.57
CA PRO A 36 -10.27 -8.17 -22.34
C PRO A 36 -9.87 -6.89 -21.62
N SER A 37 -9.59 -5.84 -22.39
CA SER A 37 -9.65 -4.48 -21.86
C SER A 37 -11.10 -4.09 -21.53
N GLY A 38 -11.31 -2.98 -20.78
CA GLY A 38 -12.65 -2.47 -20.53
C GLY A 38 -13.44 -2.23 -21.81
N VAL A 39 -12.78 -1.70 -22.84
CA VAL A 39 -13.37 -1.50 -24.19
C VAL A 39 -13.79 -2.83 -24.84
N ALA A 40 -12.90 -3.81 -24.83
CA ALA A 40 -13.23 -5.13 -25.43
C ALA A 40 -14.33 -5.86 -24.65
N LEU A 41 -14.43 -5.64 -23.33
CA LEU A 41 -15.53 -6.16 -22.53
C LEU A 41 -16.86 -5.47 -22.90
N ALA A 42 -16.85 -4.15 -23.07
CA ALA A 42 -18.03 -3.40 -23.53
C ALA A 42 -18.53 -3.91 -24.90
N GLU A 43 -17.64 -4.03 -25.89
CA GLU A 43 -17.97 -4.58 -27.23
C GLU A 43 -18.58 -5.99 -27.13
N ARG A 44 -18.03 -6.83 -26.24
CA ARG A 44 -18.54 -8.19 -26.00
C ARG A 44 -19.95 -8.18 -25.42
N LEU A 45 -20.22 -7.31 -24.44
CA LEU A 45 -21.54 -7.18 -23.84
C LEU A 45 -22.57 -6.69 -24.84
N TYR A 46 -22.28 -5.66 -25.62
CA TYR A 46 -23.17 -5.21 -26.70
C TYR A 46 -23.47 -6.31 -27.72
N LYS A 47 -22.44 -7.02 -28.16
CA LYS A 47 -22.60 -8.15 -29.08
C LYS A 47 -23.49 -9.26 -28.49
N SER A 48 -23.29 -9.61 -27.23
CA SER A 48 -24.08 -10.64 -26.54
C SER A 48 -25.53 -10.19 -26.30
N ALA A 49 -25.77 -8.89 -26.14
CA ALA A 49 -27.10 -8.30 -26.06
C ALA A 49 -27.79 -8.16 -27.42
N GLY A 50 -27.08 -8.44 -28.53
CA GLY A 50 -27.61 -8.27 -29.89
C GLY A 50 -27.69 -6.80 -30.34
N ILE A 51 -27.00 -5.89 -29.70
CA ILE A 51 -27.00 -4.46 -30.01
C ILE A 51 -25.96 -4.17 -31.09
N VAL A 52 -26.43 -3.56 -32.17
CA VAL A 52 -25.58 -3.19 -33.31
C VAL A 52 -25.49 -1.66 -33.38
N ASN A 53 -24.24 -1.16 -33.50
CA ASN A 53 -23.95 0.28 -33.57
C ASN A 53 -24.44 1.06 -32.33
N PRO A 54 -23.98 0.75 -31.11
CA PRO A 54 -24.31 1.51 -29.91
C PRO A 54 -23.76 2.95 -30.04
N GLU A 55 -24.40 3.91 -29.35
CA GLU A 55 -23.95 5.31 -29.34
C GLU A 55 -22.56 5.46 -28.69
N ASN A 56 -22.32 4.70 -27.62
CA ASN A 56 -21.07 4.73 -26.85
C ASN A 56 -20.36 3.35 -26.87
N PRO A 57 -19.79 2.93 -28.01
CA PRO A 57 -19.29 1.57 -28.20
C PRO A 57 -18.15 1.16 -27.24
N TYR A 58 -17.50 2.13 -26.59
CA TYR A 58 -16.35 1.95 -25.71
C TYR A 58 -16.68 2.13 -24.23
N ASP A 59 -17.94 2.47 -23.91
CA ASP A 59 -18.38 2.66 -22.54
C ASP A 59 -18.89 1.35 -21.95
N LEU A 60 -18.17 0.84 -20.94
CA LEU A 60 -18.50 -0.42 -20.28
C LEU A 60 -19.77 -0.32 -19.44
N GLN A 61 -20.04 0.86 -18.86
CA GLN A 61 -21.23 1.10 -18.06
C GLN A 61 -22.49 1.08 -18.95
N ASP A 62 -22.45 1.81 -20.06
CA ASP A 62 -23.55 1.86 -21.04
C ASP A 62 -23.81 0.47 -21.65
N ALA A 63 -22.74 -0.29 -21.92
CA ALA A 63 -22.83 -1.66 -22.40
C ALA A 63 -23.51 -2.60 -21.39
N ALA A 64 -23.22 -2.47 -20.10
CA ALA A 64 -23.84 -3.28 -19.06
C ALA A 64 -25.32 -2.90 -18.85
N ASP A 65 -25.65 -1.61 -18.87
CA ASP A 65 -27.03 -1.14 -18.77
C ASP A 65 -27.87 -1.63 -19.97
N SER A 66 -27.34 -1.45 -21.18
CA SER A 66 -27.98 -1.96 -22.41
C SER A 66 -28.13 -3.47 -22.43
N TYR A 67 -27.17 -4.21 -21.86
CA TYR A 67 -27.30 -5.67 -21.70
C TYR A 67 -28.49 -6.02 -20.81
N LEU A 68 -28.63 -5.33 -19.67
CA LEU A 68 -29.69 -5.56 -18.69
C LEU A 68 -31.09 -5.15 -19.19
N GLU A 69 -31.19 -4.30 -20.22
CA GLU A 69 -32.45 -3.99 -20.89
C GLU A 69 -32.96 -5.16 -21.74
N THR A 70 -32.07 -6.02 -22.24
CA THR A 70 -32.40 -7.09 -23.19
C THR A 70 -32.27 -8.48 -22.59
N LYS A 71 -31.50 -8.63 -21.50
CA LYS A 71 -31.12 -9.87 -20.85
C LYS A 71 -31.32 -9.80 -19.33
N SER A 72 -31.33 -10.94 -18.67
CA SER A 72 -31.44 -11.03 -17.22
C SER A 72 -30.10 -10.77 -16.50
N SER A 73 -30.17 -10.42 -15.21
CA SER A 73 -28.99 -10.32 -14.33
C SER A 73 -28.20 -11.61 -14.26
N ASP A 74 -28.87 -12.77 -14.25
CA ASP A 74 -28.22 -14.09 -14.20
C ASP A 74 -27.40 -14.37 -15.47
N GLU A 75 -27.92 -13.97 -16.64
CA GLU A 75 -27.20 -14.09 -17.91
C GLU A 75 -25.95 -13.19 -17.93
N LEU A 76 -26.06 -11.95 -17.42
CA LEU A 76 -24.92 -11.05 -17.30
C LEU A 76 -23.86 -11.60 -16.34
N ILE A 77 -24.28 -12.10 -15.17
CA ILE A 77 -23.39 -12.73 -14.19
C ILE A 77 -22.66 -13.93 -14.80
N ALA A 78 -23.37 -14.77 -15.52
CA ALA A 78 -22.78 -15.94 -16.19
C ALA A 78 -21.74 -15.52 -17.26
N GLU A 79 -22.06 -14.49 -18.05
CA GLU A 79 -21.14 -13.97 -19.07
C GLU A 79 -19.89 -13.34 -18.43
N LEU A 80 -20.04 -12.55 -17.38
CA LEU A 80 -18.91 -11.94 -16.64
C LEU A 80 -18.03 -13.03 -16.01
N LYS A 81 -18.60 -14.01 -15.35
CA LYS A 81 -17.86 -15.12 -14.76
C LYS A 81 -17.07 -15.91 -15.80
N LYS A 82 -17.64 -16.15 -16.97
CA LYS A 82 -16.97 -16.84 -18.07
C LYS A 82 -15.72 -16.09 -18.55
N VAL A 83 -15.75 -14.75 -18.51
CA VAL A 83 -14.69 -13.88 -19.02
C VAL A 83 -13.65 -13.54 -17.97
N LEU A 84 -14.07 -13.31 -16.73
CA LEU A 84 -13.26 -12.71 -15.67
C LEU A 84 -12.70 -13.73 -14.66
N TYR A 85 -13.14 -15.01 -14.69
CA TYR A 85 -12.46 -16.04 -13.95
C TYR A 85 -11.14 -16.41 -14.64
N VAL A 86 -10.10 -16.56 -13.83
CA VAL A 86 -8.73 -16.79 -14.28
C VAL A 86 -8.41 -18.27 -14.35
N SER A 87 -7.91 -18.74 -15.50
CA SER A 87 -7.35 -20.09 -15.62
C SER A 87 -5.83 -20.12 -15.46
N LYS A 88 -5.15 -19.02 -15.85
CA LYS A 88 -3.69 -18.94 -15.77
C LYS A 88 -3.22 -17.50 -15.63
N VAL A 89 -2.36 -17.27 -14.64
CA VAL A 89 -1.54 -16.06 -14.52
C VAL A 89 -0.20 -16.26 -15.19
N GLN A 90 0.46 -15.18 -15.58
CA GLN A 90 1.80 -15.21 -16.17
C GLN A 90 2.86 -14.86 -15.13
N LYS A 91 4.13 -15.11 -15.45
CA LYS A 91 5.25 -14.88 -14.53
C LYS A 91 5.37 -13.43 -14.07
N GLU A 92 5.08 -12.47 -14.94
CA GLU A 92 5.07 -11.06 -14.60
C GLU A 92 4.00 -10.71 -13.55
N HIS A 93 2.85 -11.38 -13.53
CA HIS A 93 1.85 -11.20 -12.47
C HIS A 93 2.36 -11.76 -11.14
N GLU A 94 2.96 -12.96 -11.14
CA GLU A 94 3.53 -13.56 -9.93
C GLU A 94 4.61 -12.67 -9.33
N ILE A 95 5.50 -12.11 -10.16
CA ILE A 95 6.54 -11.18 -9.69
C ILE A 95 5.91 -9.89 -9.17
N LEU A 96 4.95 -9.30 -9.88
CA LEU A 96 4.33 -8.04 -9.50
C LEU A 96 3.58 -8.16 -8.17
N TYR A 97 2.66 -9.14 -8.07
CA TYR A 97 1.82 -9.33 -6.89
C TYR A 97 2.54 -10.06 -5.75
N GLY A 98 3.69 -10.68 -6.06
CA GLY A 98 4.57 -11.37 -5.13
C GLY A 98 5.50 -10.45 -4.32
N GLN A 99 5.31 -9.14 -4.33
CA GLN A 99 6.13 -8.20 -3.55
C GLN A 99 5.48 -7.79 -2.24
N ASP A 100 6.29 -7.17 -1.38
CA ASP A 100 5.85 -6.62 -0.10
C ASP A 100 5.22 -5.23 -0.27
N TRP A 101 4.11 -5.16 -1.04
CA TRP A 101 3.35 -3.92 -1.14
C TRP A 101 2.73 -3.54 0.21
N GLN A 102 2.75 -2.26 0.58
CA GLN A 102 2.00 -1.78 1.75
C GLN A 102 0.51 -2.10 1.60
N ARG A 103 -0.03 -1.91 0.41
CA ARG A 103 -1.36 -2.36 -0.02
C ARG A 103 -1.45 -2.39 -1.53
N VAL A 104 -2.29 -3.27 -2.04
CA VAL A 104 -2.63 -3.34 -3.46
C VAL A 104 -4.05 -2.83 -3.64
N TYR A 105 -4.25 -1.96 -4.61
CA TYR A 105 -5.56 -1.49 -5.07
C TYR A 105 -5.76 -1.89 -6.53
N THR A 106 -6.97 -2.25 -6.88
CA THR A 106 -7.29 -2.58 -8.27
C THR A 106 -8.66 -2.05 -8.68
N THR A 107 -8.75 -1.53 -9.90
CA THR A 107 -10.02 -1.21 -10.54
C THR A 107 -10.59 -2.39 -11.32
N ASN A 108 -9.83 -3.49 -11.42
CA ASN A 108 -10.25 -4.71 -12.09
C ASN A 108 -11.19 -5.53 -11.20
N TYR A 109 -11.89 -6.46 -11.81
CA TYR A 109 -12.86 -7.34 -11.14
C TYR A 109 -12.33 -8.75 -10.92
N ASP A 110 -11.27 -9.15 -11.64
CA ASP A 110 -10.78 -10.51 -11.79
C ASP A 110 -9.92 -11.01 -10.61
N GLU A 111 -9.57 -12.30 -10.63
CA GLU A 111 -8.81 -12.97 -9.56
C GLU A 111 -7.28 -12.92 -9.75
N VAL A 112 -6.76 -12.21 -10.76
CA VAL A 112 -5.32 -12.22 -11.08
C VAL A 112 -4.43 -11.89 -9.87
N PRO A 113 -4.70 -10.83 -9.06
CA PRO A 113 -3.88 -10.52 -7.89
C PRO A 113 -3.83 -11.66 -6.86
N ILE A 114 -4.98 -12.29 -6.62
CA ILE A 114 -5.15 -13.35 -5.63
C ILE A 114 -4.43 -14.62 -6.06
N LEU A 115 -4.62 -15.02 -7.31
CA LEU A 115 -4.00 -16.23 -7.86
C LEU A 115 -2.48 -16.05 -8.08
N ALA A 116 -2.05 -14.86 -8.46
CA ALA A 116 -0.63 -14.57 -8.67
C ALA A 116 0.18 -14.57 -7.36
N SER A 117 -0.46 -14.28 -6.23
CA SER A 117 0.18 -14.26 -4.92
C SER A 117 -0.01 -15.54 -4.09
N LYS A 118 -0.74 -16.54 -4.60
CA LYS A 118 -1.17 -17.74 -3.84
C LYS A 118 -0.03 -18.53 -3.20
N ASP A 119 1.15 -18.54 -3.85
CA ASP A 119 2.30 -19.33 -3.40
C ASP A 119 3.24 -18.52 -2.49
N MET A 120 2.85 -17.29 -2.11
CA MET A 120 3.57 -16.49 -1.14
C MET A 120 3.35 -17.00 0.29
N GLU A 121 4.28 -16.71 1.19
CA GLU A 121 4.11 -16.95 2.63
C GLU A 121 2.88 -16.22 3.18
N GLU A 122 2.64 -14.99 2.70
CA GLU A 122 1.44 -14.20 2.99
C GLU A 122 0.75 -13.80 1.69
N PRO A 123 -0.19 -14.61 1.17
CA PRO A 123 -0.91 -14.30 -0.05
C PRO A 123 -1.83 -13.10 0.12
N LEU A 124 -2.09 -12.41 -0.99
CA LEU A 124 -3.05 -11.32 -1.03
C LEU A 124 -4.47 -11.83 -0.73
N TYR A 125 -5.17 -11.05 0.06
CA TYR A 125 -6.56 -11.29 0.44
C TYR A 125 -7.45 -10.26 -0.25
N ALA A 126 -8.51 -10.72 -0.91
CA ALA A 126 -9.46 -9.84 -1.60
C ALA A 126 -10.36 -9.11 -0.60
N VAL A 127 -10.44 -7.80 -0.75
CA VAL A 127 -11.30 -6.90 0.03
C VAL A 127 -12.05 -6.00 -0.94
N THR A 128 -13.31 -5.70 -0.66
CA THR A 128 -14.14 -4.77 -1.43
C THR A 128 -14.48 -3.54 -0.59
N LEU A 129 -15.05 -2.51 -1.21
CA LEU A 129 -15.44 -1.29 -0.49
C LEU A 129 -16.56 -1.51 0.53
N SER A 130 -17.31 -2.62 0.44
CA SER A 130 -18.35 -2.99 1.40
C SER A 130 -17.85 -3.75 2.63
N ASP A 131 -16.59 -4.19 2.63
CA ASP A 131 -16.00 -4.87 3.78
C ASP A 131 -15.63 -3.88 4.89
N ASP A 132 -15.85 -4.29 6.15
CA ASP A 132 -15.57 -3.43 7.31
C ASP A 132 -14.06 -3.23 7.51
N VAL A 133 -13.63 -1.99 7.33
CA VAL A 133 -12.22 -1.58 7.51
C VAL A 133 -11.65 -2.00 8.87
N LYS A 134 -12.45 -1.96 9.94
CA LYS A 134 -11.99 -2.31 11.30
C LYS A 134 -11.68 -3.80 11.44
N LEU A 135 -12.50 -4.65 10.80
CA LEU A 135 -12.31 -6.09 10.80
C LEU A 135 -11.15 -6.47 9.88
N GLU A 136 -11.03 -5.81 8.73
CA GLU A 136 -10.03 -6.14 7.73
C GLU A 136 -8.62 -5.61 8.07
N LYS A 137 -8.49 -4.51 8.82
CA LYS A 137 -7.18 -3.98 9.28
C LYS A 137 -6.31 -4.98 10.04
N SER A 138 -6.92 -5.94 10.71
CA SER A 138 -6.20 -6.98 11.48
C SER A 138 -5.70 -8.13 10.61
N LYS A 139 -6.14 -8.21 9.37
CA LYS A 139 -5.80 -9.26 8.43
C LYS A 139 -4.59 -8.85 7.59
N LYS A 140 -3.94 -9.85 7.03
CA LYS A 140 -2.69 -9.79 6.26
C LYS A 140 -2.81 -8.95 4.98
N LYS A 141 -1.87 -9.08 4.07
CA LYS A 141 -1.76 -8.31 2.82
C LYS A 141 -3.06 -8.24 2.04
N GLN A 142 -3.56 -7.04 1.79
CA GLN A 142 -4.86 -6.80 1.19
C GLN A 142 -4.73 -6.36 -0.27
N CYS A 143 -5.63 -6.90 -1.12
CA CYS A 143 -5.93 -6.35 -2.43
C CYS A 143 -7.34 -5.74 -2.37
N VAL A 144 -7.42 -4.41 -2.43
CA VAL A 144 -8.69 -3.66 -2.36
C VAL A 144 -9.25 -3.49 -3.77
N TYR A 145 -10.38 -4.12 -4.01
CA TYR A 145 -11.13 -4.07 -5.27
C TYR A 145 -12.08 -2.86 -5.26
N ILE A 146 -11.69 -1.80 -5.93
CA ILE A 146 -12.44 -0.51 -5.92
C ILE A 146 -13.78 -0.65 -6.64
N ASN A 147 -13.84 -1.45 -7.71
CA ASN A 147 -15.04 -1.62 -8.52
C ASN A 147 -15.80 -2.94 -8.26
N GLY A 148 -15.41 -3.67 -7.22
CA GLY A 148 -16.00 -4.97 -6.87
C GLY A 148 -15.15 -6.16 -7.33
N TYR A 149 -15.38 -7.33 -6.74
CA TYR A 149 -14.61 -8.54 -6.93
C TYR A 149 -15.48 -9.67 -7.51
N ILE A 150 -14.99 -10.31 -8.58
CA ILE A 150 -15.74 -11.36 -9.29
C ILE A 150 -16.12 -12.55 -8.40
N GLY A 151 -15.29 -12.88 -7.41
CA GLY A 151 -15.58 -13.94 -6.45
C GLY A 151 -16.81 -13.69 -5.59
N ASN A 152 -17.19 -12.42 -5.40
CA ASN A 152 -18.38 -12.00 -4.66
C ASN A 152 -19.59 -11.73 -5.58
N LEU A 153 -19.45 -11.89 -6.91
CA LEU A 153 -20.48 -11.50 -7.86
C LEU A 153 -21.74 -12.36 -7.73
N SER A 154 -22.83 -11.74 -7.39
CA SER A 154 -24.18 -12.25 -7.24
C SER A 154 -25.18 -11.21 -7.74
N GLU A 155 -26.46 -11.55 -7.87
CA GLU A 155 -27.50 -10.59 -8.24
C GLU A 155 -27.55 -9.38 -7.27
N ARG A 156 -27.39 -9.64 -5.98
CA ARG A 156 -27.33 -8.57 -4.95
C ARG A 156 -26.14 -7.65 -5.14
N THR A 157 -24.94 -8.20 -5.31
CA THR A 157 -23.71 -7.40 -5.40
C THR A 157 -23.60 -6.68 -6.74
N LEU A 158 -24.15 -7.24 -7.82
CA LEU A 158 -24.25 -6.57 -9.13
C LEU A 158 -25.02 -5.25 -9.07
N GLN A 159 -26.01 -5.17 -8.18
CA GLN A 159 -26.85 -3.96 -8.03
C GLN A 159 -26.28 -2.94 -7.02
N SER A 160 -25.26 -3.28 -6.24
CA SER A 160 -24.76 -2.44 -5.14
C SER A 160 -23.26 -2.15 -5.22
N GLU A 161 -22.43 -3.15 -5.09
CA GLU A 161 -20.98 -3.01 -4.90
C GLU A 161 -20.13 -3.35 -6.13
N PHE A 162 -20.70 -4.12 -7.07
CA PHE A 162 -20.02 -4.44 -8.33
C PHE A 162 -20.27 -3.30 -9.34
N ARG A 163 -19.36 -2.35 -9.40
CA ARG A 163 -19.51 -1.07 -10.13
C ARG A 163 -19.33 -1.29 -11.64
N LEU A 164 -20.37 -1.80 -12.29
CA LEU A 164 -20.38 -2.09 -13.71
C LEU A 164 -21.48 -1.31 -14.46
N SER A 165 -22.66 -1.18 -13.86
CA SER A 165 -23.82 -0.49 -14.43
C SER A 165 -23.99 0.92 -13.89
N GLY A 166 -24.74 1.80 -14.56
CA GLY A 166 -25.04 3.15 -14.09
C GLY A 166 -25.64 3.18 -12.69
N ARG A 167 -26.51 2.20 -12.39
CA ARG A 167 -27.10 2.06 -11.07
C ARG A 167 -26.06 1.77 -10.00
N SER A 168 -25.13 0.86 -10.25
CA SER A 168 -24.08 0.53 -9.29
C SER A 168 -23.02 1.63 -9.15
N TYR A 169 -22.77 2.42 -10.18
CA TYR A 169 -21.93 3.61 -10.09
C TYR A 169 -22.54 4.74 -9.25
N ALA A 170 -23.86 4.78 -9.12
CA ALA A 170 -24.57 5.70 -8.22
C ALA A 170 -24.47 5.29 -6.73
N SER A 171 -23.92 4.12 -6.43
CA SER A 171 -23.62 3.69 -5.07
C SER A 171 -22.44 4.46 -4.47
N GLU A 172 -22.18 4.24 -3.18
CA GLU A 172 -21.11 4.92 -2.43
C GLU A 172 -19.75 4.78 -3.12
N SER A 173 -19.14 5.92 -3.46
CA SER A 173 -17.84 5.95 -4.13
C SER A 173 -16.67 5.74 -3.15
N LEU A 174 -15.48 5.41 -3.67
CA LEU A 174 -14.26 5.29 -2.85
C LEU A 174 -14.05 6.54 -1.97
N ASN A 175 -14.32 7.73 -2.50
CA ASN A 175 -14.12 9.00 -1.79
C ASN A 175 -15.11 9.20 -0.62
N GLN A 176 -16.26 8.53 -0.65
CA GLN A 176 -17.31 8.61 0.40
C GLN A 176 -17.23 7.45 1.39
N ASN A 177 -16.41 6.45 1.09
CA ASN A 177 -16.26 5.22 1.85
C ASN A 177 -15.11 5.31 2.87
N ALA A 178 -15.14 4.51 3.93
CA ALA A 178 -14.06 4.41 4.91
C ALA A 178 -12.73 3.96 4.27
N TRP A 179 -12.77 3.16 3.20
CA TRP A 179 -11.59 2.78 2.42
C TRP A 179 -10.93 3.95 1.68
N GLY A 180 -11.67 5.02 1.39
CA GLY A 180 -11.10 6.24 0.83
C GLY A 180 -10.17 6.97 1.79
N ALA A 181 -10.48 6.95 3.08
CA ALA A 181 -9.59 7.48 4.11
C ALA A 181 -8.30 6.65 4.22
N ILE A 182 -8.43 5.30 4.17
CA ILE A 182 -7.27 4.39 4.14
C ILE A 182 -6.41 4.61 2.89
N PHE A 183 -7.05 4.75 1.72
CA PHE A 183 -6.34 5.03 0.48
C PHE A 183 -5.58 6.35 0.55
N SER A 184 -6.18 7.40 1.11
CA SER A 184 -5.53 8.71 1.29
C SER A 184 -4.36 8.64 2.27
N ASP A 185 -4.49 7.88 3.35
CA ASP A 185 -3.42 7.62 4.31
C ASP A 185 -2.26 6.85 3.66
N ASP A 186 -2.55 5.77 2.94
CA ASP A 186 -1.56 5.01 2.18
C ASP A 186 -0.81 5.91 1.16
N LEU A 187 -1.53 6.76 0.41
CA LEU A 187 -0.91 7.71 -0.53
C LEU A 187 0.10 8.65 0.14
N THR A 188 -0.17 9.07 1.37
CA THR A 188 0.72 10.01 2.08
C THR A 188 1.90 9.31 2.71
N THR A 189 1.71 8.10 3.21
CA THR A 189 2.72 7.35 3.98
C THR A 189 3.76 6.64 3.13
N VAL A 190 3.39 6.15 1.93
CA VAL A 190 4.34 5.45 1.05
C VAL A 190 5.37 6.38 0.41
N GLU A 191 6.53 5.84 0.09
CA GLU A 191 7.56 6.54 -0.69
C GLU A 191 7.28 6.53 -2.19
N CYS A 192 6.57 5.50 -2.67
CA CYS A 192 6.27 5.33 -4.08
C CYS A 192 4.87 4.74 -4.30
N VAL A 193 4.15 5.28 -5.27
CA VAL A 193 2.88 4.76 -5.78
C VAL A 193 3.11 4.26 -7.20
N VAL A 194 3.07 2.94 -7.40
CA VAL A 194 3.25 2.32 -8.71
C VAL A 194 1.89 2.05 -9.33
N ILE A 195 1.63 2.62 -10.49
CA ILE A 195 0.39 2.46 -11.24
C ILE A 195 0.69 1.69 -12.52
N VAL A 196 0.02 0.55 -12.73
CA VAL A 196 0.24 -0.33 -13.88
C VAL A 196 -1.05 -0.54 -14.64
N GLY A 197 -1.03 -0.23 -15.94
CA GLY A 197 -2.13 -0.54 -16.85
C GLY A 197 -3.46 0.14 -16.52
N LEU A 198 -3.45 1.29 -15.85
CA LEU A 198 -4.63 2.05 -15.46
C LEU A 198 -4.75 3.33 -16.30
N SER A 199 -5.90 3.52 -16.95
CA SER A 199 -6.27 4.81 -17.52
C SER A 199 -7.06 5.60 -16.48
N LEU A 200 -6.50 6.72 -16.01
CA LEU A 200 -7.21 7.61 -15.09
C LEU A 200 -8.41 8.35 -15.73
N ASP A 201 -8.64 8.18 -17.02
CA ASP A 201 -9.71 8.89 -17.73
C ASP A 201 -11.12 8.43 -17.30
N TYR A 202 -11.25 7.16 -16.89
CA TYR A 202 -12.53 6.54 -16.52
C TYR A 202 -12.77 6.47 -15.01
N ASP A 203 -11.77 6.73 -14.19
CA ASP A 203 -11.87 6.63 -12.72
C ASP A 203 -11.73 8.00 -12.05
N LEU A 204 -12.82 8.76 -12.03
CA LEU A 204 -12.85 10.13 -11.52
C LEU A 204 -12.56 10.20 -10.01
N ASP A 205 -13.01 9.20 -9.25
CA ASP A 205 -12.82 9.19 -7.78
C ASP A 205 -11.36 8.98 -7.43
N LEU A 206 -10.72 7.98 -8.06
CA LEU A 206 -9.29 7.73 -7.91
C LEU A 206 -8.46 8.93 -8.34
N LYS A 207 -8.82 9.54 -9.46
CA LYS A 207 -8.18 10.74 -9.97
C LYS A 207 -8.29 11.92 -9.01
N ARG A 208 -9.45 12.12 -8.39
CA ARG A 208 -9.69 13.18 -7.40
C ARG A 208 -8.85 12.97 -6.14
N LEU A 209 -8.80 11.74 -5.62
CA LEU A 209 -8.01 11.41 -4.43
C LEU A 209 -6.51 11.63 -4.68
N ILE A 210 -6.00 11.16 -5.80
CA ILE A 210 -4.59 11.36 -6.21
C ILE A 210 -4.28 12.87 -6.31
N TYR A 211 -5.17 13.64 -6.93
CA TYR A 211 -4.95 15.07 -7.13
C TYR A 211 -5.03 15.87 -5.83
N ALA A 212 -5.96 15.50 -4.94
CA ALA A 212 -6.17 16.20 -3.67
C ALA A 212 -4.97 16.08 -2.72
N GLN A 213 -4.22 14.99 -2.76
CA GLN A 213 -3.08 14.73 -1.85
C GLN A 213 -1.76 15.36 -2.30
N ASN A 214 -1.70 15.96 -3.50
CA ASN A 214 -0.48 16.58 -4.06
C ASN A 214 0.75 15.65 -4.03
N VAL A 215 0.55 14.36 -4.33
CA VAL A 215 1.57 13.29 -4.24
C VAL A 215 2.22 12.95 -5.58
N HIS A 216 2.12 13.81 -6.58
CA HIS A 216 2.58 13.55 -7.96
C HIS A 216 4.08 13.18 -8.07
N GLU A 217 4.91 13.65 -7.15
CA GLU A 217 6.35 13.31 -7.13
C GLU A 217 6.60 11.84 -6.77
N LYS A 218 5.67 11.20 -6.04
CA LYS A 218 5.73 9.79 -5.63
C LYS A 218 5.10 8.84 -6.65
N ILE A 219 4.29 9.35 -7.58
CA ILE A 219 3.52 8.53 -8.52
C ILE A 219 4.36 8.15 -9.72
N VAL A 220 4.29 6.88 -10.05
CA VAL A 220 4.99 6.29 -11.19
C VAL A 220 4.02 5.45 -12.00
N PHE A 221 3.91 5.76 -13.27
CA PHE A 221 3.12 4.99 -14.25
C PHE A 221 4.04 4.06 -15.02
N ILE A 222 3.70 2.77 -15.03
CA ILE A 222 4.30 1.76 -15.91
C ILE A 222 3.31 1.52 -17.03
N GLU A 223 3.67 1.92 -18.24
CA GLU A 223 2.83 1.90 -19.41
C GLU A 223 3.56 1.23 -20.59
N ASP A 224 2.81 0.58 -21.46
CA ASP A 224 3.38 -0.07 -22.64
C ASP A 224 4.33 0.88 -23.42
N SER A 225 5.39 0.35 -23.98
CA SER A 225 6.37 1.09 -24.80
C SER A 225 5.73 1.79 -26.00
N LYS A 226 4.57 1.31 -26.45
CA LYS A 226 3.77 1.87 -27.55
C LYS A 226 2.76 2.92 -27.11
N ILE A 227 2.84 3.40 -25.86
CA ILE A 227 1.94 4.46 -25.37
C ILE A 227 1.97 5.68 -26.31
N SER A 228 0.78 6.22 -26.64
CA SER A 228 0.70 7.44 -27.45
C SER A 228 1.27 8.65 -26.72
N GLU A 229 1.90 9.57 -27.43
CA GLU A 229 2.44 10.80 -26.83
C GLU A 229 1.36 11.64 -26.14
N ASP A 230 0.11 11.59 -26.62
CA ASP A 230 -1.01 12.29 -25.98
C ASP A 230 -1.35 11.69 -24.63
N LYS A 231 -1.46 10.35 -24.53
CA LYS A 231 -1.70 9.65 -23.26
C LYS A 231 -0.52 9.88 -22.29
N LYS A 232 0.71 9.79 -22.79
CA LYS A 232 1.91 10.05 -21.99
C LYS A 232 1.93 11.48 -21.43
N ARG A 233 1.57 12.48 -22.23
CA ARG A 233 1.47 13.87 -21.81
C ARG A 233 0.38 14.07 -20.73
N LYS A 234 -0.76 13.37 -20.85
CA LYS A 234 -1.83 13.42 -19.86
C LYS A 234 -1.38 12.84 -18.53
N LEU A 235 -0.74 11.65 -18.54
CA LEU A 235 -0.26 10.97 -17.31
C LEU A 235 0.87 11.73 -16.63
N LYS A 236 1.75 12.40 -17.36
CA LYS A 236 2.83 13.23 -16.79
C LYS A 236 2.34 14.38 -15.89
N ARG A 237 1.06 14.73 -15.95
CA ARG A 237 0.45 15.71 -15.03
C ARG A 237 0.26 15.14 -13.62
N TYR A 238 0.26 13.81 -13.48
CA TYR A 238 -0.01 13.10 -12.25
C TYR A 238 1.22 12.40 -11.68
N GLY A 239 2.27 12.20 -12.46
CA GLY A 239 3.48 11.52 -12.00
C GLY A 239 4.50 11.28 -13.11
N THR A 240 5.52 10.47 -12.78
CA THR A 240 6.54 10.03 -13.72
C THR A 240 6.00 8.90 -14.60
N VAL A 241 6.25 8.92 -15.89
CA VAL A 241 5.79 7.88 -16.83
C VAL A 241 6.98 7.12 -17.39
N TYR A 242 7.03 5.82 -17.14
CA TYR A 242 7.95 4.88 -17.76
C TYR A 242 7.22 4.13 -18.89
N ALA A 243 7.70 4.33 -20.12
CA ALA A 243 7.20 3.64 -21.31
C ALA A 243 7.94 2.30 -21.46
N ILE A 244 7.68 1.38 -20.54
CA ILE A 244 8.22 0.01 -20.51
C ILE A 244 7.08 -0.96 -20.25
N THR A 245 7.18 -2.16 -20.80
CA THR A 245 6.17 -3.20 -20.57
C THR A 245 6.19 -3.66 -19.11
N MET A 246 5.07 -4.19 -18.63
CA MET A 246 5.01 -4.81 -17.29
C MET A 246 6.03 -5.95 -17.16
N GLU A 247 6.24 -6.73 -18.22
CA GLU A 247 7.24 -7.79 -18.25
C GLU A 247 8.67 -7.25 -18.05
N GLU A 248 9.03 -6.17 -18.74
CA GLU A 248 10.35 -5.52 -18.58
C GLU A 248 10.51 -4.95 -17.17
N PHE A 249 9.48 -4.29 -16.64
CA PHE A 249 9.48 -3.74 -15.30
C PHE A 249 9.66 -4.83 -14.24
N THR A 250 8.90 -5.92 -14.33
CA THR A 250 8.96 -7.03 -13.37
C THR A 250 10.25 -7.82 -13.46
N LYS A 251 10.81 -8.02 -14.67
CA LYS A 251 12.16 -8.60 -14.84
C LYS A 251 13.25 -7.74 -14.20
N GLY A 252 13.15 -6.40 -14.35
CA GLY A 252 14.06 -5.47 -13.70
C GLY A 252 13.97 -5.53 -12.19
N LEU A 253 12.74 -5.61 -11.64
CA LEU A 253 12.47 -5.75 -10.21
C LEU A 253 13.02 -7.06 -9.64
N ASP A 254 12.78 -8.17 -10.32
CA ASP A 254 13.27 -9.51 -9.90
C ASP A 254 14.80 -9.56 -9.89
N LYS A 255 15.43 -9.00 -10.92
CA LYS A 255 16.88 -8.83 -10.98
C LYS A 255 17.39 -7.96 -9.83
N TYR A 256 16.77 -6.79 -9.62
CA TYR A 256 17.16 -5.88 -8.55
C TYR A 256 17.07 -6.56 -7.18
N LYS A 257 15.98 -7.29 -6.91
CA LYS A 257 15.80 -8.07 -5.68
C LYS A 257 16.88 -9.13 -5.49
N SER A 258 17.29 -9.79 -6.57
CA SER A 258 18.37 -10.80 -6.54
C SER A 258 19.74 -10.17 -6.28
N ASP A 259 20.01 -9.00 -6.85
CA ASP A 259 21.26 -8.26 -6.68
C ASP A 259 21.36 -7.57 -5.30
N HIS A 260 20.20 -7.32 -4.66
CA HIS A 260 20.09 -6.65 -3.36
C HIS A 260 19.26 -7.51 -2.38
N PRO A 261 19.81 -8.67 -1.95
CA PRO A 261 19.07 -9.55 -1.03
C PRO A 261 18.81 -8.84 0.30
N MET A 262 17.54 -8.77 0.66
CA MET A 262 17.12 -8.19 1.93
C MET A 262 17.52 -9.14 3.07
N PRO A 263 18.05 -8.60 4.19
CA PRO A 263 18.30 -9.42 5.36
C PRO A 263 16.99 -10.06 5.85
N VAL A 264 17.03 -11.37 6.12
CA VAL A 264 15.88 -12.24 6.46
C VAL A 264 14.99 -11.73 7.63
N LYS A 265 15.43 -10.73 8.36
CA LYS A 265 14.72 -10.16 9.54
C LYS A 265 13.98 -8.85 9.28
N MET A 266 13.83 -8.38 8.04
CA MET A 266 13.17 -7.10 7.75
C MET A 266 11.65 -7.21 7.47
N THR A 267 11.02 -8.33 7.73
CA THR A 267 9.56 -8.48 7.65
C THR A 267 8.78 -7.57 8.62
N ASP A 268 9.46 -7.08 9.68
CA ASP A 268 8.86 -6.14 10.64
C ASP A 268 9.09 -4.66 10.30
N PHE A 269 9.67 -4.35 9.14
CA PHE A 269 10.12 -2.99 8.80
C PHE A 269 8.99 -1.97 8.62
N HIS A 270 7.77 -2.40 8.35
CA HIS A 270 6.61 -1.50 8.26
C HIS A 270 6.31 -0.75 9.57
N ILE A 271 6.64 -1.36 10.70
CA ILE A 271 6.48 -0.74 12.02
C ILE A 271 7.50 0.40 12.21
N TYR A 272 8.64 0.34 11.52
CA TYR A 272 9.78 1.22 11.76
C TYR A 272 9.82 2.50 10.89
N GLN A 273 8.88 2.69 9.95
CA GLN A 273 8.86 3.93 9.15
C GLN A 273 8.65 5.19 9.99
N CYS A 274 7.85 5.05 11.05
CA CYS A 274 7.60 6.12 12.02
C CYS A 274 8.64 6.17 13.15
N PHE A 275 9.63 5.27 13.12
CA PHE A 275 10.62 5.15 14.17
C PHE A 275 12.02 5.41 13.61
N GLU A 276 12.90 5.89 14.46
CA GLU A 276 14.33 5.99 14.21
C GLU A 276 15.09 5.19 15.26
N VAL A 277 16.26 4.67 14.90
CA VAL A 277 17.15 4.03 15.89
C VAL A 277 17.53 5.09 16.89
N ALA A 278 17.31 4.82 18.17
CA ALA A 278 17.50 5.80 19.24
C ALA A 278 18.92 6.32 19.30
N ARG A 279 19.89 5.55 18.75
CA ARG A 279 21.30 5.98 18.65
C ARG A 279 22.03 5.30 17.50
N GLU A 280 22.76 6.07 16.70
CA GLU A 280 23.93 5.59 16.00
C GLU A 280 25.14 5.73 16.91
N LYS A 281 25.96 4.68 17.02
CA LYS A 281 27.24 4.70 17.78
C LYS A 281 28.26 5.59 17.05
N ASN A 282 27.98 6.87 16.96
CA ASN A 282 28.99 7.85 16.54
C ASN A 282 29.76 8.33 17.77
N THR A 283 31.07 8.46 17.63
CA THR A 283 31.95 9.04 18.65
C THR A 283 31.54 10.48 18.93
N ILE A 284 30.74 10.69 19.97
CA ILE A 284 30.27 12.01 20.38
C ILE A 284 31.23 12.56 21.43
N GLU A 285 31.56 13.82 21.29
CA GLU A 285 32.39 14.54 22.24
C GLU A 285 31.73 14.57 23.63
N LYS A 286 32.55 14.53 24.69
CA LYS A 286 32.07 14.56 26.08
C LYS A 286 31.32 15.87 26.33
N ALA A 287 30.23 15.76 27.09
CA ALA A 287 29.49 16.95 27.53
C ALA A 287 30.38 17.94 28.27
N THR A 288 30.26 19.17 27.91
CA THR A 288 30.97 20.26 28.58
C THR A 288 30.33 20.59 29.94
N SER A 289 31.09 21.13 30.88
CA SER A 289 30.54 21.58 32.17
C SER A 289 29.41 22.60 32.02
N LEU A 290 29.42 23.38 30.93
CA LEU A 290 28.37 24.35 30.63
C LEU A 290 27.07 23.65 30.18
N GLU A 291 27.15 22.61 29.34
CA GLU A 291 25.99 21.82 28.91
C GLU A 291 25.36 21.10 30.10
N VAL A 292 26.16 20.49 30.97
CA VAL A 292 25.69 19.88 32.22
C VAL A 292 24.98 20.92 33.10
N HIS A 293 25.59 22.11 33.28
CA HIS A 293 25.00 23.19 34.07
C HIS A 293 23.66 23.67 33.47
N ASN A 294 23.60 23.88 32.17
CA ASN A 294 22.39 24.31 31.49
C ASN A 294 21.27 23.27 31.59
N PHE A 295 21.60 21.99 31.50
CA PHE A 295 20.62 20.90 31.70
C PHE A 295 19.98 20.99 33.09
N PHE A 296 20.77 21.16 34.15
CA PHE A 296 20.22 21.28 35.50
C PHE A 296 19.42 22.54 35.73
N MET A 297 19.80 23.65 35.06
CA MET A 297 19.14 24.95 35.24
C MET A 297 17.88 25.09 34.41
N THR A 298 17.84 24.56 33.21
CA THR A 298 16.77 24.81 32.22
C THR A 298 15.99 23.54 31.84
N GLY A 299 16.50 22.36 32.16
CA GLY A 299 15.95 21.07 31.68
C GLY A 299 16.22 20.81 30.19
N GLN A 300 17.01 21.66 29.54
CA GLN A 300 17.33 21.50 28.12
C GLN A 300 18.40 20.41 27.96
N SER A 301 18.00 19.26 27.36
CA SER A 301 18.95 18.19 27.09
C SER A 301 19.65 18.43 25.75
N VAL A 302 20.90 18.03 25.68
CA VAL A 302 21.69 17.94 24.45
C VAL A 302 22.24 16.52 24.32
N ASP A 303 22.42 16.05 23.09
CA ASP A 303 22.80 14.65 22.83
C ASP A 303 24.11 14.25 23.48
N SER A 304 25.06 15.18 23.59
CA SER A 304 26.35 14.98 24.30
C SER A 304 26.20 14.56 25.76
N LEU A 305 25.09 14.88 26.44
CA LEU A 305 24.83 14.48 27.82
C LEU A 305 24.54 12.99 27.98
N TRP A 306 24.06 12.35 26.92
CA TRP A 306 23.59 10.96 26.94
C TRP A 306 24.61 9.98 26.36
N HIS A 307 25.67 10.47 25.71
CA HIS A 307 26.63 9.67 24.95
C HIS A 307 27.98 9.45 25.62
N THR A 308 28.15 9.87 26.86
CA THR A 308 29.41 9.65 27.57
C THR A 308 29.41 8.31 28.29
N ASP A 309 30.55 7.58 28.25
CA ASP A 309 30.74 6.26 28.87
C ASP A 309 30.38 6.17 30.36
N ARG A 310 30.28 7.29 31.04
CA ARG A 310 29.88 7.41 32.45
C ARG A 310 29.18 8.71 32.82
N GLY A 311 28.83 9.56 31.86
CA GLY A 311 28.36 10.93 32.01
C GLY A 311 27.35 11.18 33.13
N ILE A 312 26.16 11.60 32.77
CA ILE A 312 25.05 11.91 33.70
C ILE A 312 24.58 10.68 34.49
N TYR A 313 24.88 9.45 34.03
CA TYR A 313 24.48 8.22 34.72
C TYR A 313 24.94 8.18 36.20
N ASP A 314 26.14 8.64 36.50
CA ASP A 314 26.65 8.69 37.85
C ASP A 314 25.97 9.75 38.72
N ASN A 315 25.27 10.71 38.07
CA ASN A 315 24.59 11.82 38.72
C ASN A 315 23.06 11.76 38.68
N LEU A 316 22.50 10.73 38.03
CA LEU A 316 21.04 10.53 37.97
C LEU A 316 20.56 9.64 39.11
N ILE A 317 19.44 10.04 39.72
CA ILE A 317 18.73 9.20 40.69
C ILE A 317 17.98 8.12 39.93
N PHE A 318 18.47 6.88 40.02
CA PHE A 318 17.76 5.71 39.47
C PHE A 318 16.46 5.48 40.25
N ARG A 319 15.36 5.73 39.58
CA ARG A 319 14.03 5.52 40.17
C ARG A 319 13.74 4.02 40.29
N LYS A 320 13.06 3.65 41.37
CA LYS A 320 12.62 2.27 41.62
C LYS A 320 11.84 1.69 40.42
N GLN A 321 11.02 2.50 39.78
CA GLN A 321 10.21 2.14 38.62
C GLN A 321 11.04 1.64 37.42
N LEU A 322 12.30 2.02 37.27
CA LEU A 322 13.17 1.48 36.21
C LEU A 322 13.38 -0.03 36.35
N LYS A 323 13.51 -0.50 37.59
CA LYS A 323 13.63 -1.94 37.89
C LYS A 323 12.30 -2.67 37.65
N GLU A 324 11.19 -2.04 38.03
CA GLU A 324 9.84 -2.59 37.83
C GLU A 324 9.57 -2.76 36.34
N VAL A 325 9.84 -1.73 35.50
CA VAL A 325 9.71 -1.82 34.05
C VAL A 325 10.56 -2.93 33.44
N LYS A 326 11.79 -3.10 33.94
CA LYS A 326 12.69 -4.16 33.48
C LYS A 326 12.12 -5.54 33.80
N GLU A 327 11.58 -5.75 34.99
CA GLU A 327 10.95 -7.01 35.40
C GLU A 327 9.68 -7.27 34.59
N ASP A 328 8.85 -6.26 34.37
CA ASP A 328 7.61 -6.37 33.58
C ASP A 328 7.90 -6.80 32.14
N LEU A 329 8.90 -6.23 31.50
CA LEU A 329 9.31 -6.62 30.15
C LEU A 329 9.88 -8.06 30.09
N LYS A 330 10.64 -8.48 31.10
CA LYS A 330 11.09 -9.88 31.23
C LYS A 330 9.93 -10.85 31.40
N ASN A 331 8.84 -10.41 32.02
CA ASN A 331 7.59 -11.16 32.18
C ASN A 331 6.62 -11.04 30.99
N ASN A 332 7.14 -10.72 29.79
CA ASN A 332 6.37 -10.56 28.55
C ASN A 332 5.32 -9.41 28.53
N CYS A 333 5.45 -8.43 29.40
CA CYS A 333 4.69 -7.19 29.25
C CYS A 333 5.12 -6.49 27.94
N ARG A 334 4.19 -6.26 27.04
CA ARG A 334 4.48 -5.68 25.70
C ARG A 334 4.24 -4.18 25.63
N VAL A 335 3.49 -3.63 26.55
CA VAL A 335 3.12 -2.20 26.58
C VAL A 335 3.27 -1.68 27.98
N ILE A 336 4.07 -0.63 28.15
CA ILE A 336 4.26 0.05 29.43
C ILE A 336 3.85 1.51 29.25
N TYR A 337 2.88 1.93 30.04
CA TYR A 337 2.38 3.30 30.04
C TYR A 337 2.98 4.09 31.20
N VAL A 338 3.83 5.09 30.89
CA VAL A 338 4.43 5.97 31.89
C VAL A 338 3.64 7.26 32.00
N HIS A 339 2.92 7.42 33.12
CA HIS A 339 2.13 8.61 33.42
C HIS A 339 2.76 9.42 34.55
N ALA A 340 2.88 10.73 34.38
CA ALA A 340 3.29 11.66 35.42
C ALA A 340 2.90 13.10 35.05
N ASN A 341 2.82 13.98 36.04
CA ASN A 341 2.57 15.41 35.81
C ASN A 341 3.69 16.06 34.98
N LEU A 342 3.39 17.22 34.43
CA LEU A 342 4.39 18.03 33.71
C LEU A 342 5.55 18.36 34.66
N GLY A 343 6.80 18.29 34.16
CA GLY A 343 8.00 18.56 34.96
C GLY A 343 8.54 17.38 35.80
N ASN A 344 7.82 16.25 35.89
CA ASN A 344 8.23 15.10 36.72
C ASN A 344 9.28 14.19 36.06
N GLY A 345 9.99 14.67 35.04
CA GLY A 345 11.15 13.99 34.46
C GLY A 345 10.81 12.74 33.65
N LYS A 346 9.66 12.68 32.95
CA LYS A 346 9.30 11.58 32.04
C LYS A 346 10.34 11.33 30.94
N THR A 347 10.84 12.41 30.35
CA THR A 347 11.87 12.34 29.30
C THR A 347 13.16 11.74 29.83
N ILE A 348 13.62 12.20 31.02
CA ILE A 348 14.80 11.64 31.70
C ILE A 348 14.60 10.17 32.02
N PHE A 349 13.40 9.78 32.47
CA PHE A 349 13.05 8.38 32.74
C PHE A 349 13.13 7.53 31.47
N ALA A 350 12.63 8.02 30.35
CA ALA A 350 12.71 7.34 29.07
C ALA A 350 14.15 7.19 28.59
N GLU A 351 15.00 8.22 28.75
CA GLU A 351 16.42 8.14 28.41
C GLU A 351 17.15 7.13 29.31
N CYS A 352 16.87 7.09 30.62
CA CYS A 352 17.43 6.07 31.51
C CYS A 352 17.01 4.64 31.08
N LEU A 353 15.78 4.44 30.63
CA LEU A 353 15.33 3.15 30.10
C LEU A 353 16.08 2.76 28.84
N LYS A 354 16.28 3.68 27.90
CA LYS A 354 17.06 3.42 26.69
C LYS A 354 18.44 2.87 27.03
N HIS A 355 19.18 3.56 27.89
CA HIS A 355 20.52 3.11 28.32
C HIS A 355 20.49 1.73 28.97
N LEU A 356 19.56 1.53 29.92
CA LEU A 356 19.45 0.28 30.64
C LEU A 356 19.25 -0.93 29.73
N PHE A 357 18.48 -0.75 28.64
CA PHE A 357 18.18 -1.82 27.70
C PHE A 357 19.24 -1.97 26.60
N GLU A 358 19.89 -0.86 26.18
CA GLU A 358 21.03 -0.93 25.26
C GLU A 358 22.20 -1.71 25.87
N ASP A 359 22.49 -1.51 27.16
CA ASP A 359 23.53 -2.26 27.90
C ASP A 359 23.22 -3.77 27.98
N GLU A 360 21.94 -4.14 27.88
CA GLU A 360 21.49 -5.54 27.82
C GLU A 360 21.39 -6.10 26.39
N GLY A 361 21.78 -5.33 25.39
CA GLY A 361 21.83 -5.74 24.00
C GLY A 361 20.50 -5.57 23.24
N TYR A 362 19.53 -4.83 23.78
CA TYR A 362 18.30 -4.50 23.07
C TYR A 362 18.54 -3.38 22.07
N GLN A 363 17.92 -3.50 20.91
CA GLN A 363 17.86 -2.42 19.94
C GLN A 363 16.67 -1.50 20.27
N ILE A 364 16.94 -0.20 20.45
CA ILE A 364 15.95 0.79 20.88
C ILE A 364 15.56 1.68 19.70
N PHE A 365 14.26 1.88 19.55
CA PHE A 365 13.70 2.77 18.54
C PHE A 365 12.86 3.86 19.19
N THR A 366 12.92 5.07 18.66
CA THR A 366 12.08 6.19 19.07
C THR A 366 11.14 6.60 17.93
N LEU A 367 9.93 7.03 18.30
CA LEU A 367 8.99 7.58 17.33
C LEU A 367 9.55 8.90 16.80
N LYS A 368 9.59 9.06 15.48
CA LYS A 368 9.94 10.34 14.85
C LYS A 368 8.90 11.37 15.22
N THR A 369 9.36 12.50 15.76
CA THR A 369 8.51 13.69 15.92
C THR A 369 8.51 14.46 14.60
N TYR A 370 7.34 14.55 13.96
CA TYR A 370 7.15 15.39 12.77
C TYR A 370 6.81 16.81 13.17
#